data_f9849e2eb8cf34a0ba25a14abeece9ed
#
_entry.id   f9849e2eb8cf34a0ba25a14abeece9ed
#
_cell.length_a   1.000
_cell.length_b   1.000
_cell.length_c   1.000
_cell.angle_alpha   90.00
_cell.angle_beta   90.00
_cell.angle_gamma   90.00
#
_symmetry.space_group_name_H-M   'P 1'
#
loop_
_entity.id
_entity.type
_entity.pdbx_description
1 polymer ?
#
loop_
_entity_poly.entity_id
_entity_poly.type
_entity_poly.pdbx_seq_one_letter_code
_entity_poly.pdbx_strand_id
1 'polypeptide(L)'
;MKKIKSVKELLKNEKIEEVAIYDILKDSFLAYAPATVVRMLPNAIDGLKETQRKILYVMWKEGIYKMQKNNKVIGDVVPYVDTGNDPIYGALIRMGQRERFHKGLALIEAQGNTGYIAGGFDEYAAQRYTESHLSEFTRDIYFPEDIKSSIMNTNYSGELSYPRALPSILPMGIVLGTTGVCTGYKNDCPPHTLKGVGKAYIRFIEDLNTTTKKANYEKYLEKNIFPSFPNGCIADTKGYLKGLITGKGRISAVGKYKIKEYSYGRKIVEISELPYMVTTPSFVNSVKANAMCKDLFVDIKDYSNKEGILIELITRKETTNAQIKDFLTYGTNFYKIYNYSLIYNDSNLARRMGIMDLFKTHYDFKIDSIKRYYLDKFIDTTNKRMNYIALKFVLENEERRNKFFDILKKSDMDTIYEKMNKAFKKDFPDLNNNIIDFLINSRFTNYMNKAKSLNDTINKLDEDLKEITFRRDNPDKFLIKEINRIITKYKF
;
A
#
# COMPACT_ATOMS: atom_id res chain seq x y z
N MET A 1 48.96 33.30 -4.78
CA MET A 1 47.83 33.72 -3.95
C MET A 1 46.99 34.74 -4.72
N LYS A 2 45.79 34.34 -5.17
CA LYS A 2 44.82 35.30 -5.76
C LYS A 2 44.33 36.22 -4.65
N LYS A 3 44.49 37.52 -4.80
CA LYS A 3 43.90 38.52 -3.88
C LYS A 3 42.41 38.28 -3.82
N ILE A 4 41.87 38.03 -2.61
CA ILE A 4 40.42 38.01 -2.31
C ILE A 4 39.93 39.42 -2.57
N LYS A 5 39.13 39.65 -3.60
CA LYS A 5 38.44 40.92 -3.85
C LYS A 5 37.58 41.25 -2.63
N SER A 6 37.56 42.48 -2.23
CA SER A 6 36.72 42.89 -1.09
C SER A 6 35.26 42.63 -1.42
N VAL A 7 34.46 42.29 -0.41
CA VAL A 7 32.99 42.07 -0.57
C VAL A 7 32.35 43.26 -1.30
N LYS A 8 32.82 44.48 -1.08
CA LYS A 8 32.39 45.69 -1.81
C LYS A 8 32.69 45.69 -3.31
N GLU A 9 33.77 45.04 -3.75
CA GLU A 9 34.07 44.90 -5.21
C GLU A 9 33.25 43.79 -5.88
N LEU A 10 32.89 42.74 -5.13
CA LEU A 10 31.98 41.71 -5.59
C LEU A 10 30.54 42.22 -5.76
N LEU A 11 30.08 43.06 -4.83
CA LEU A 11 28.74 43.66 -4.85
C LEU A 11 28.54 44.78 -5.87
N LYS A 12 29.61 45.35 -6.46
CA LYS A 12 29.50 46.45 -7.44
C LYS A 12 28.80 46.08 -8.75
N ASN A 13 28.76 44.78 -9.10
CA ASN A 13 28.14 44.28 -10.30
C ASN A 13 26.88 43.45 -10.05
N GLU A 14 26.43 43.33 -8.79
CA GLU A 14 25.21 42.63 -8.44
C GLU A 14 24.04 43.61 -8.37
N LYS A 15 22.96 43.25 -9.04
CA LYS A 15 21.68 43.94 -8.97
C LYS A 15 21.02 43.58 -7.64
N ILE A 16 21.18 44.44 -6.64
CA ILE A 16 20.51 44.24 -5.35
C ILE A 16 19.06 44.66 -5.52
N GLU A 17 18.15 43.72 -5.42
CA GLU A 17 16.71 43.95 -5.36
C GLU A 17 16.26 43.89 -3.89
N GLU A 18 15.62 44.96 -3.40
CA GLU A 18 14.94 44.89 -2.12
C GLU A 18 13.60 44.16 -2.28
N VAL A 19 13.52 42.95 -1.72
CA VAL A 19 12.31 42.15 -1.73
C VAL A 19 11.81 41.99 -0.31
N ALA A 20 10.51 42.18 -0.09
CA ALA A 20 9.91 41.97 1.23
C ALA A 20 10.08 40.47 1.63
N ILE A 21 10.52 40.24 2.87
CA ILE A 21 10.71 38.88 3.41
C ILE A 21 9.43 38.07 3.32
N TYR A 22 8.26 38.72 3.38
CA TYR A 22 6.95 38.08 3.21
C TYR A 22 6.79 37.44 1.82
N ASP A 23 7.22 38.13 0.75
CA ASP A 23 7.10 37.67 -0.61
C ASP A 23 8.04 36.47 -0.86
N ILE A 24 9.28 36.53 -0.36
CA ILE A 24 10.23 35.42 -0.42
C ILE A 24 9.67 34.17 0.32
N LEU A 25 9.15 34.37 1.51
CA LEU A 25 8.57 33.27 2.30
C LEU A 25 7.34 32.70 1.61
N LYS A 26 6.46 33.55 1.07
CA LYS A 26 5.25 33.12 0.36
C LYS A 26 5.59 32.28 -0.86
N ASP A 27 6.51 32.71 -1.71
CA ASP A 27 6.90 31.99 -2.93
C ASP A 27 7.61 30.67 -2.59
N SER A 28 8.52 30.70 -1.62
CA SER A 28 9.18 29.49 -1.12
C SER A 28 8.19 28.49 -0.53
N PHE A 29 7.18 28.98 0.20
CA PHE A 29 6.13 28.14 0.79
C PHE A 29 5.20 27.53 -0.26
N LEU A 30 4.84 28.31 -1.28
CA LEU A 30 4.00 27.85 -2.40
C LEU A 30 4.67 26.73 -3.20
N ALA A 31 6.00 26.77 -3.35
CA ALA A 31 6.75 25.71 -4.01
C ALA A 31 6.93 24.46 -3.11
N TYR A 32 7.21 24.66 -1.82
CA TYR A 32 7.53 23.58 -0.88
C TYR A 32 6.30 22.80 -0.40
N ALA A 33 5.17 23.49 -0.15
CA ALA A 33 4.00 22.86 0.44
C ALA A 33 3.42 21.68 -0.40
N PRO A 34 3.22 21.80 -1.73
CA PRO A 34 2.76 20.69 -2.54
C PRO A 34 3.72 19.48 -2.53
N ALA A 35 5.03 19.74 -2.58
CA ALA A 35 6.03 18.67 -2.51
C ALA A 35 5.96 17.89 -1.19
N THR A 36 5.73 18.59 -0.05
CA THR A 36 5.56 17.95 1.25
C THR A 36 4.26 17.14 1.34
N VAL A 37 3.18 17.58 0.70
CA VAL A 37 1.91 16.82 0.63
C VAL A 37 2.13 15.48 -0.05
N VAL A 38 2.76 15.48 -1.23
CA VAL A 38 3.03 14.26 -2.00
C VAL A 38 3.92 13.28 -1.22
N ARG A 39 4.97 13.80 -0.59
CA ARG A 39 5.97 12.97 0.10
C ARG A 39 5.49 12.45 1.45
N MET A 40 4.74 13.24 2.22
CA MET A 40 4.51 13.00 3.65
C MET A 40 3.11 12.47 3.97
N LEU A 41 2.10 12.83 3.17
CA LEU A 41 0.75 12.32 3.36
C LEU A 41 0.56 10.98 2.63
N PRO A 42 -0.20 10.05 3.22
CA PRO A 42 -0.60 8.83 2.53
C PRO A 42 -1.52 9.17 1.36
N ASN A 43 -1.42 8.42 0.28
CA ASN A 43 -2.28 8.56 -0.88
C ASN A 43 -3.70 8.05 -0.58
N ALA A 44 -4.72 8.73 -1.07
CA ALA A 44 -6.12 8.38 -0.84
C ALA A 44 -6.52 7.02 -1.44
N ILE A 45 -5.84 6.57 -2.50
CA ILE A 45 -6.13 5.32 -3.20
C ILE A 45 -5.54 4.13 -2.44
N ASP A 46 -4.21 4.07 -2.31
CA ASP A 46 -3.50 2.90 -1.78
C ASP A 46 -3.10 3.02 -0.30
N GLY A 47 -3.30 4.19 0.32
CA GLY A 47 -2.95 4.44 1.72
C GLY A 47 -1.45 4.53 2.00
N LEU A 48 -0.60 4.52 0.96
CA LEU A 48 0.85 4.51 1.09
C LEU A 48 1.44 5.90 0.87
N LYS A 49 2.53 6.19 1.58
CA LYS A 49 3.43 7.29 1.22
C LYS A 49 4.23 6.91 -0.01
N GLU A 50 4.71 7.90 -0.74
CA GLU A 50 5.44 7.68 -1.99
C GLU A 50 6.64 6.72 -1.81
N THR A 51 7.47 6.92 -0.80
CA THR A 51 8.63 6.04 -0.52
C THR A 51 8.18 4.61 -0.21
N GLN A 52 7.10 4.43 0.56
CA GLN A 52 6.57 3.09 0.85
C GLN A 52 6.10 2.38 -0.43
N ARG A 53 5.39 3.10 -1.30
CA ARG A 53 4.93 2.57 -2.59
C ARG A 53 6.09 2.16 -3.47
N LYS A 54 7.13 3.00 -3.58
CA LYS A 54 8.34 2.72 -4.35
C LYS A 54 9.05 1.46 -3.83
N ILE A 55 9.21 1.33 -2.50
CA ILE A 55 9.81 0.13 -1.88
C ILE A 55 9.01 -1.14 -2.24
N LEU A 56 7.70 -1.14 -2.01
CA LEU A 56 6.86 -2.32 -2.29
C LEU A 56 6.87 -2.66 -3.78
N TYR A 57 6.80 -1.65 -4.66
CA TYR A 57 6.84 -1.85 -6.10
C TYR A 57 8.16 -2.46 -6.58
N VAL A 58 9.29 -1.95 -6.10
CA VAL A 58 10.61 -2.49 -6.46
C VAL A 58 10.77 -3.92 -5.95
N MET A 59 10.38 -4.19 -4.71
CA MET A 59 10.42 -5.56 -4.17
C MET A 59 9.56 -6.53 -4.98
N TRP A 60 8.41 -6.09 -5.47
CA TRP A 60 7.56 -6.90 -6.35
C TRP A 60 8.18 -7.08 -7.74
N LYS A 61 8.71 -6.02 -8.34
CA LYS A 61 9.33 -6.02 -9.67
C LYS A 61 10.55 -6.93 -9.72
N GLU A 62 11.40 -6.88 -8.69
CA GLU A 62 12.62 -7.69 -8.56
C GLU A 62 12.35 -9.10 -8.00
N GLY A 63 11.08 -9.45 -7.73
CA GLY A 63 10.70 -10.77 -7.25
C GLY A 63 11.28 -11.13 -5.87
N ILE A 64 11.37 -10.16 -4.97
CA ILE A 64 11.93 -10.34 -3.62
C ILE A 64 10.88 -11.04 -2.73
N TYR A 65 10.71 -12.33 -2.94
CA TYR A 65 9.74 -13.20 -2.23
C TYR A 65 10.40 -14.17 -1.24
N LYS A 66 11.71 -14.08 -1.08
CA LYS A 66 12.51 -14.80 -0.09
C LYS A 66 13.40 -13.80 0.64
N MET A 67 13.77 -14.13 1.88
CA MET A 67 14.65 -13.28 2.68
C MET A 67 15.89 -12.86 1.91
N GLN A 68 16.14 -11.56 1.86
CA GLN A 68 17.33 -10.95 1.27
C GLN A 68 17.86 -9.88 2.22
N LYS A 69 19.18 -9.69 2.21
CA LYS A 69 19.84 -8.64 2.98
C LYS A 69 19.26 -7.27 2.64
N ASN A 70 18.92 -6.48 3.66
CA ASN A 70 18.31 -5.17 3.45
C ASN A 70 19.23 -4.20 2.71
N ASN A 71 20.56 -4.36 2.78
CA ASN A 71 21.49 -3.60 1.93
C ASN A 71 21.20 -3.77 0.44
N LYS A 72 20.87 -5.00 -0.01
CA LYS A 72 20.52 -5.25 -1.40
C LYS A 72 19.18 -4.64 -1.75
N VAL A 73 18.16 -4.89 -0.91
CA VAL A 73 16.82 -4.33 -1.12
C VAL A 73 16.86 -2.80 -1.24
N ILE A 74 17.63 -2.14 -0.37
CA ILE A 74 17.80 -0.69 -0.40
C ILE A 74 18.52 -0.25 -1.69
N GLY A 75 19.59 -0.97 -2.08
CA GLY A 75 20.32 -0.69 -3.32
C GLY A 75 19.41 -0.73 -4.56
N ASP A 76 18.49 -1.70 -4.62
CA ASP A 76 17.50 -1.82 -5.70
C ASP A 76 16.46 -0.67 -5.68
N VAL A 77 16.16 -0.08 -4.50
CA VAL A 77 15.18 0.99 -4.31
C VAL A 77 15.77 2.38 -4.57
N VAL A 78 17.03 2.61 -4.23
CA VAL A 78 17.70 3.93 -4.32
C VAL A 78 17.48 4.63 -5.67
N PRO A 79 17.57 3.96 -6.83
CA PRO A 79 17.35 4.62 -8.12
C PRO A 79 15.94 5.20 -8.32
N TYR A 80 14.96 4.77 -7.53
CA TYR A 80 13.57 5.23 -7.63
C TYR A 80 13.24 6.39 -6.70
N VAL A 81 14.07 6.68 -5.70
CA VAL A 81 13.78 7.69 -4.66
C VAL A 81 14.87 8.75 -4.57
N ASP A 82 14.49 9.97 -4.23
CA ASP A 82 15.38 11.12 -4.13
C ASP A 82 15.86 11.34 -2.69
N THR A 83 16.11 10.23 -1.96
CA THR A 83 16.55 10.25 -0.55
C THR A 83 17.67 9.26 -0.33
N GLY A 84 18.46 9.49 0.73
CA GLY A 84 19.54 8.57 1.11
C GLY A 84 19.04 7.22 1.64
N ASN A 85 19.99 6.32 1.91
CA ASN A 85 19.72 4.94 2.34
C ASN A 85 18.96 4.84 3.66
N ASP A 86 19.29 5.68 4.65
CA ASP A 86 18.70 5.59 6.00
C ASP A 86 17.20 5.88 6.04
N PRO A 87 16.64 6.91 5.37
CA PRO A 87 15.21 7.10 5.23
C PRO A 87 14.49 5.92 4.58
N ILE A 88 15.10 5.32 3.53
CA ILE A 88 14.55 4.13 2.85
C ILE A 88 14.52 2.96 3.83
N TYR A 89 15.63 2.71 4.52
CA TYR A 89 15.73 1.63 5.50
C TYR A 89 14.73 1.81 6.64
N GLY A 90 14.62 3.01 7.21
CA GLY A 90 13.63 3.30 8.23
C GLY A 90 12.19 3.06 7.77
N ALA A 91 11.85 3.39 6.52
CA ALA A 91 10.52 3.10 5.96
C ALA A 91 10.30 1.59 5.75
N LEU A 92 11.32 0.87 5.24
CA LEU A 92 11.30 -0.58 5.04
C LEU A 92 11.05 -1.31 6.36
N ILE A 93 11.84 -1.02 7.40
CA ILE A 93 11.72 -1.66 8.72
C ILE A 93 10.35 -1.39 9.34
N ARG A 94 9.87 -0.15 9.31
CA ARG A 94 8.55 0.19 9.87
C ARG A 94 7.41 -0.57 9.19
N MET A 95 7.50 -0.89 7.90
CA MET A 95 6.53 -1.73 7.20
C MET A 95 6.59 -3.21 7.62
N GLY A 96 7.70 -3.64 8.21
CA GLY A 96 7.90 -4.99 8.77
C GLY A 96 7.53 -5.13 10.25
N GLN A 97 7.29 -4.02 10.96
CA GLN A 97 6.96 -4.05 12.39
C GLN A 97 5.50 -4.43 12.60
N ARG A 98 5.25 -5.72 12.84
CA ARG A 98 3.89 -6.29 12.98
C ARG A 98 3.03 -5.61 14.05
N GLU A 99 3.65 -5.12 15.11
CA GLU A 99 2.97 -4.47 16.24
C GLU A 99 2.43 -3.08 15.91
N ARG A 100 2.75 -2.53 14.73
CA ARG A 100 2.16 -1.28 14.21
C ARG A 100 0.84 -1.51 13.50
N PHE A 101 0.53 -2.73 13.08
CA PHE A 101 -0.59 -3.05 12.23
C PHE A 101 -1.62 -3.91 12.95
N HIS A 102 -2.85 -3.86 12.47
CA HIS A 102 -3.90 -4.71 12.98
C HIS A 102 -3.46 -6.19 13.02
N LYS A 103 -3.52 -6.81 14.19
CA LYS A 103 -3.25 -8.24 14.42
C LYS A 103 -2.01 -8.78 13.71
N GLY A 104 -0.96 -7.97 13.59
CA GLY A 104 0.30 -8.41 13.03
C GLY A 104 0.36 -8.51 11.51
N LEU A 105 -0.56 -7.89 10.78
CA LEU A 105 -0.50 -7.73 9.33
C LEU A 105 0.64 -6.78 8.94
N ALA A 106 1.82 -7.32 8.66
CA ALA A 106 2.94 -6.53 8.14
C ALA A 106 2.95 -6.55 6.60
N LEU A 107 3.35 -5.44 6.02
CA LEU A 107 3.52 -5.34 4.56
C LEU A 107 4.77 -6.08 4.09
N ILE A 108 5.77 -6.13 4.92
CA ILE A 108 7.07 -6.77 4.68
C ILE A 108 7.31 -7.75 5.81
N GLU A 109 7.76 -8.94 5.50
CA GLU A 109 8.28 -9.86 6.49
C GLU A 109 9.78 -9.60 6.67
N ALA A 110 10.19 -9.37 7.91
CA ALA A 110 11.54 -9.01 8.25
C ALA A 110 12.13 -9.95 9.31
N GLN A 111 13.43 -10.20 9.20
CA GLN A 111 14.22 -11.01 10.12
C GLN A 111 15.36 -10.19 10.73
N GLY A 112 15.72 -10.49 11.97
CA GLY A 112 16.68 -9.75 12.77
C GLY A 112 15.99 -8.83 13.78
N ASN A 113 16.73 -7.88 14.35
CA ASN A 113 16.15 -6.88 15.23
C ASN A 113 15.57 -5.73 14.40
N THR A 114 14.25 -5.69 14.29
CA THR A 114 13.50 -4.68 13.53
C THR A 114 12.85 -3.63 14.43
N GLY A 115 13.18 -3.62 15.72
CA GLY A 115 12.46 -2.83 16.72
C GLY A 115 11.12 -3.46 17.08
N TYR A 116 10.73 -3.37 18.35
CA TYR A 116 9.49 -3.94 18.88
C TYR A 116 9.01 -3.15 20.09
N ILE A 117 7.80 -3.40 20.56
CA ILE A 117 7.15 -2.57 21.57
C ILE A 117 7.90 -2.52 22.90
N ALA A 118 8.49 -3.64 23.33
CA ALA A 118 9.21 -3.72 24.59
C ALA A 118 10.61 -3.05 24.53
N GLY A 119 11.28 -3.08 23.38
CA GLY A 119 12.61 -2.47 23.21
C GLY A 119 12.60 -1.05 22.64
N GLY A 120 11.50 -0.68 21.99
CA GLY A 120 11.37 0.57 21.22
C GLY A 120 11.32 0.31 19.73
N PHE A 121 10.41 1.01 19.02
CA PHE A 121 10.23 0.83 17.58
C PHE A 121 11.40 1.38 16.74
N ASP A 122 12.13 2.34 17.25
CA ASP A 122 13.25 2.94 16.53
C ASP A 122 14.62 2.32 16.93
N GLU A 123 14.61 1.34 17.85
CA GLU A 123 15.78 0.59 18.29
C GLU A 123 15.99 -0.67 17.43
N TYR A 124 16.15 -0.48 16.13
CA TYR A 124 16.41 -1.55 15.17
C TYR A 124 17.89 -1.65 14.77
N ALA A 125 18.32 -2.85 14.39
CA ALA A 125 19.71 -3.10 13.97
C ALA A 125 20.03 -2.43 12.62
N ALA A 126 21.29 -2.21 12.34
CA ALA A 126 21.75 -1.69 11.05
C ALA A 126 21.36 -2.63 9.89
N GLN A 127 21.16 -2.05 8.70
CA GLN A 127 20.65 -2.73 7.50
C GLN A 127 21.44 -4.00 7.10
N ARG A 128 22.72 -4.08 7.42
CA ARG A 128 23.57 -5.25 7.15
C ARG A 128 23.23 -6.47 8.01
N TYR A 129 22.54 -6.29 9.14
CA TYR A 129 22.18 -7.36 10.07
C TYR A 129 20.73 -7.83 9.95
N THR A 130 19.97 -7.22 9.07
CA THR A 130 18.56 -7.52 8.87
C THR A 130 18.28 -7.99 7.45
N GLU A 131 17.24 -8.80 7.31
CA GLU A 131 16.76 -9.33 6.03
C GLU A 131 15.27 -9.09 5.92
N SER A 132 14.78 -9.00 4.69
CA SER A 132 13.35 -8.86 4.45
C SER A 132 12.91 -9.41 3.11
N HIS A 133 11.61 -9.67 2.99
CA HIS A 133 10.94 -9.97 1.74
C HIS A 133 9.50 -9.44 1.74
N LEU A 134 8.91 -9.35 0.56
CA LEU A 134 7.54 -8.91 0.38
C LEU A 134 6.57 -9.97 0.93
N SER A 135 5.68 -9.59 1.86
CA SER A 135 4.73 -10.52 2.46
C SER A 135 3.71 -11.04 1.43
N GLU A 136 3.18 -12.25 1.66
CA GLU A 136 2.12 -12.81 0.82
C GLU A 136 0.87 -11.93 0.84
N PHE A 137 0.52 -11.40 2.01
CA PHE A 137 -0.55 -10.43 2.18
C PHE A 137 -0.41 -9.22 1.26
N THR A 138 0.78 -8.63 1.19
CA THR A 138 1.05 -7.47 0.34
C THR A 138 0.94 -7.80 -1.14
N ARG A 139 1.44 -8.98 -1.55
CA ARG A 139 1.31 -9.43 -2.94
C ARG A 139 -0.14 -9.57 -3.36
N ASP A 140 -0.95 -10.20 -2.53
CA ASP A 140 -2.37 -10.44 -2.81
C ASP A 140 -3.20 -9.17 -2.87
N ILE A 141 -2.86 -8.16 -2.07
CA ILE A 141 -3.66 -6.94 -1.96
C ILE A 141 -3.20 -5.84 -2.91
N TYR A 142 -1.89 -5.61 -3.00
CA TYR A 142 -1.36 -4.46 -3.74
C TYR A 142 -0.93 -4.76 -5.17
N PHE A 143 -0.72 -6.05 -5.50
CA PHE A 143 -0.21 -6.48 -6.81
C PHE A 143 -1.15 -7.46 -7.53
N PRO A 144 -2.45 -7.16 -7.64
CA PRO A 144 -3.34 -7.92 -8.51
C PRO A 144 -2.95 -7.75 -9.99
N GLU A 145 -3.55 -8.53 -10.88
CA GLU A 145 -3.17 -8.57 -12.29
C GLU A 145 -3.22 -7.20 -12.99
N ASP A 146 -4.13 -6.32 -12.59
CA ASP A 146 -4.32 -4.98 -13.17
C ASP A 146 -3.20 -3.98 -12.84
N ILE A 147 -2.20 -4.36 -12.01
CA ILE A 147 -0.96 -3.60 -11.85
C ILE A 147 -0.23 -3.39 -13.19
N LYS A 148 -0.39 -4.32 -14.12
CA LYS A 148 0.27 -4.27 -15.44
C LYS A 148 -0.21 -3.12 -16.33
N SER A 149 -1.43 -2.62 -16.12
CA SER A 149 -2.01 -1.47 -16.84
C SER A 149 -2.10 -0.22 -15.95
N SER A 150 -1.29 -0.15 -14.88
CA SER A 150 -1.23 1.02 -14.00
C SER A 150 -0.66 2.24 -14.70
N ILE A 151 -1.19 3.42 -14.33
CA ILE A 151 -0.60 4.70 -14.73
C ILE A 151 0.73 4.88 -14.01
N MET A 152 1.79 5.11 -14.78
CA MET A 152 3.15 5.22 -14.27
C MET A 152 3.58 6.69 -14.14
N ASN A 153 4.35 6.98 -13.10
CA ASN A 153 5.14 8.19 -12.95
C ASN A 153 6.61 7.85 -13.22
N THR A 154 7.41 8.83 -13.60
CA THR A 154 8.86 8.69 -13.73
C THR A 154 9.56 9.17 -12.47
N ASN A 155 10.75 8.61 -12.19
CA ASN A 155 11.66 9.12 -11.17
C ASN A 155 12.26 10.47 -11.60
N TYR A 156 13.06 11.09 -10.72
CA TYR A 156 13.66 12.40 -10.98
C TYR A 156 14.53 12.44 -12.26
N SER A 157 15.29 11.36 -12.54
CA SER A 157 16.12 11.27 -13.77
C SER A 157 15.30 11.00 -15.05
N GLY A 158 14.02 10.62 -14.94
CA GLY A 158 13.20 10.26 -16.09
C GLY A 158 13.46 8.85 -16.65
N GLU A 159 14.37 8.09 -16.07
CA GLU A 159 14.81 6.79 -16.60
C GLU A 159 13.96 5.62 -16.09
N LEU A 160 13.47 5.71 -14.87
CA LEU A 160 12.74 4.64 -14.22
C LEU A 160 11.30 5.05 -13.96
N SER A 161 10.39 4.09 -14.15
CA SER A 161 8.96 4.30 -13.95
C SER A 161 8.45 3.49 -12.76
N TYR A 162 7.50 4.07 -12.02
CA TYR A 162 6.80 3.44 -10.90
C TYR A 162 5.31 3.81 -10.91
N PRO A 163 4.42 2.98 -10.35
CA PRO A 163 2.99 3.28 -10.35
C PRO A 163 2.65 4.56 -9.57
N ARG A 164 1.82 5.40 -10.14
CA ARG A 164 1.27 6.60 -9.47
C ARG A 164 0.54 6.22 -8.17
N ALA A 165 -0.22 5.14 -8.19
CA ALA A 165 -0.82 4.47 -7.04
C ALA A 165 -0.89 2.97 -7.33
N LEU A 166 -0.79 2.13 -6.30
CA LEU A 166 -0.98 0.69 -6.45
C LEU A 166 -2.47 0.37 -6.52
N PRO A 167 -2.90 -0.52 -7.45
CA PRO A 167 -4.32 -0.88 -7.61
C PRO A 167 -4.75 -1.88 -6.53
N SER A 168 -4.67 -1.47 -5.26
CA SER A 168 -5.05 -2.32 -4.13
C SER A 168 -6.49 -2.82 -4.25
N ILE A 169 -6.76 -4.01 -3.70
CA ILE A 169 -8.12 -4.59 -3.72
C ILE A 169 -9.06 -3.87 -2.75
N LEU A 170 -8.50 -3.29 -1.68
CA LEU A 170 -9.20 -2.58 -0.61
C LEU A 170 -8.56 -1.22 -0.35
N PRO A 171 -9.31 -0.25 0.19
CA PRO A 171 -8.78 1.04 0.61
C PRO A 171 -7.88 0.88 1.86
N MET A 172 -6.63 0.51 1.64
CA MET A 172 -5.71 0.06 2.68
C MET A 172 -5.33 1.14 3.69
N GLY A 173 -5.48 2.41 3.36
CA GLY A 173 -5.22 3.52 4.28
C GLY A 173 -6.03 3.45 5.58
N ILE A 174 -7.26 2.90 5.53
CA ILE A 174 -8.09 2.66 6.72
C ILE A 174 -7.69 1.36 7.42
N VAL A 175 -7.37 0.31 6.67
CA VAL A 175 -7.04 -1.02 7.23
C VAL A 175 -5.74 -0.97 8.02
N LEU A 176 -4.67 -0.47 7.42
CA LEU A 176 -3.35 -0.44 8.03
C LEU A 176 -3.21 0.65 9.09
N GLY A 177 -4.05 1.68 8.99
CA GLY A 177 -3.83 2.93 9.70
C GLY A 177 -2.71 3.75 9.03
N THR A 178 -2.80 5.05 9.15
CA THR A 178 -1.85 5.95 8.49
C THR A 178 -1.49 7.12 9.39
N THR A 179 -0.24 7.55 9.30
CA THR A 179 0.23 8.77 9.96
C THR A 179 1.07 9.58 8.99
N GLY A 180 0.89 10.88 8.99
CA GLY A 180 1.68 11.79 8.16
C GLY A 180 1.58 13.21 8.65
N VAL A 181 2.68 13.95 8.57
CA VAL A 181 2.70 15.37 8.92
C VAL A 181 3.34 16.12 7.76
N CYS A 182 2.64 17.09 7.22
CA CYS A 182 3.15 18.00 6.21
C CYS A 182 2.80 19.44 6.59
N THR A 183 3.19 20.39 5.78
CA THR A 183 2.93 21.80 6.03
C THR A 183 1.44 22.09 6.18
N GLY A 184 1.00 22.50 7.37
CA GLY A 184 -0.39 22.85 7.68
C GLY A 184 -1.34 21.68 7.94
N TYR A 185 -0.91 20.41 7.73
CA TYR A 185 -1.78 19.26 7.85
C TYR A 185 -1.13 18.09 8.61
N LYS A 186 -1.96 17.36 9.36
CA LYS A 186 -1.59 16.10 10.01
C LYS A 186 -2.63 15.03 9.70
N ASN A 187 -2.18 13.93 9.11
CA ASN A 187 -2.95 12.69 9.03
C ASN A 187 -2.69 11.84 10.27
N ASP A 188 -3.75 11.29 10.85
CA ASP A 188 -3.66 10.35 11.96
C ASP A 188 -4.90 9.45 11.91
N CYS A 189 -4.75 8.25 11.39
CA CYS A 189 -5.79 7.24 11.24
C CYS A 189 -5.35 5.96 11.95
N PRO A 190 -6.04 5.51 12.99
CA PRO A 190 -5.74 4.23 13.60
C PRO A 190 -6.07 3.06 12.65
N PRO A 191 -5.44 1.90 12.80
CA PRO A 191 -5.76 0.71 12.01
C PRO A 191 -7.16 0.18 12.33
N HIS A 192 -7.80 -0.43 11.32
CA HIS A 192 -9.13 -1.04 11.43
C HIS A 192 -9.10 -2.50 10.98
N THR A 193 -10.16 -3.25 11.35
CA THR A 193 -10.26 -4.66 10.96
C THR A 193 -10.42 -4.80 9.45
N LEU A 194 -9.61 -5.66 8.85
CA LEU A 194 -9.66 -5.98 7.41
C LEU A 194 -11.07 -6.44 7.00
N LYS A 195 -11.66 -7.36 7.78
CA LYS A 195 -13.00 -7.91 7.54
C LYS A 195 -14.08 -6.83 7.64
N GLY A 196 -13.99 -5.92 8.62
CA GLY A 196 -14.97 -4.84 8.79
C GLY A 196 -14.95 -3.86 7.63
N VAL A 197 -13.75 -3.38 7.25
CA VAL A 197 -13.57 -2.48 6.12
C VAL A 197 -14.00 -3.15 4.81
N GLY A 198 -13.61 -4.42 4.59
CA GLY A 198 -13.98 -5.17 3.39
C GLY A 198 -15.48 -5.32 3.22
N LYS A 199 -16.20 -5.70 4.29
CA LYS A 199 -17.68 -5.80 4.27
C LYS A 199 -18.37 -4.46 4.02
N ALA A 200 -17.88 -3.40 4.65
CA ALA A 200 -18.42 -2.06 4.44
C ALA A 200 -18.17 -1.56 3.01
N TYR A 201 -17.02 -1.89 2.45
CA TYR A 201 -16.71 -1.53 1.08
C TYR A 201 -17.55 -2.31 0.06
N ILE A 202 -17.79 -3.61 0.28
CA ILE A 202 -18.75 -4.38 -0.54
C ILE A 202 -20.14 -3.72 -0.50
N ARG A 203 -20.64 -3.40 0.69
CA ARG A 203 -21.92 -2.72 0.85
C ARG A 203 -21.96 -1.39 0.10
N PHE A 204 -20.88 -0.61 0.16
CA PHE A 204 -20.76 0.63 -0.60
C PHE A 204 -20.90 0.41 -2.11
N ILE A 205 -20.21 -0.61 -2.66
CA ILE A 205 -20.27 -0.94 -4.09
C ILE A 205 -21.70 -1.40 -4.49
N GLU A 206 -22.33 -2.22 -3.66
CA GLU A 206 -23.73 -2.65 -3.88
C GLU A 206 -24.70 -1.49 -3.87
N ASP A 207 -24.55 -0.55 -2.93
CA ASP A 207 -25.43 0.64 -2.81
C ASP A 207 -25.22 1.65 -3.95
N LEU A 208 -24.05 1.70 -4.60
CA LEU A 208 -23.83 2.49 -5.83
C LEU A 208 -24.67 1.97 -7.01
N ASN A 209 -24.89 0.67 -7.05
CA ASN A 209 -25.60 -0.01 -8.14
C ASN A 209 -27.10 -0.15 -7.90
N THR A 210 -27.60 0.29 -6.73
CA THR A 210 -29.02 0.22 -6.38
C THR A 210 -29.63 1.61 -6.26
N THR A 211 -30.84 1.77 -6.83
CA THR A 211 -31.64 3.01 -6.74
C THR A 211 -32.35 3.17 -5.38
N THR A 212 -32.25 2.19 -4.52
CA THR A 212 -32.86 2.19 -3.18
C THR A 212 -32.08 3.07 -2.20
N LYS A 213 -32.83 3.88 -1.44
CA LYS A 213 -32.36 4.86 -0.47
C LYS A 213 -31.16 4.40 0.35
N LYS A 214 -30.19 5.28 0.55
CA LYS A 214 -29.10 5.22 1.55
C LYS A 214 -29.65 4.96 2.97
N ALA A 215 -30.19 3.78 3.20
CA ALA A 215 -30.76 3.44 4.49
C ALA A 215 -29.60 3.12 5.46
N ASN A 216 -29.39 4.03 6.42
CA ASN A 216 -28.61 3.77 7.64
C ASN A 216 -27.17 3.23 7.45
N TYR A 217 -26.45 3.75 6.44
CA TYR A 217 -25.02 3.39 6.26
C TYR A 217 -24.19 3.74 7.51
N GLU A 218 -24.54 4.83 8.20
CA GLU A 218 -23.89 5.20 9.47
C GLU A 218 -24.05 4.12 10.55
N LYS A 219 -25.26 3.59 10.73
CA LYS A 219 -25.49 2.46 11.65
C LYS A 219 -24.77 1.19 11.22
N TYR A 220 -24.60 0.99 9.91
CA TYR A 220 -23.84 -0.13 9.39
C TYR A 220 -22.36 0.03 9.70
N LEU A 221 -21.79 1.22 9.51
CA LEU A 221 -20.41 1.54 9.87
C LEU A 221 -20.17 1.35 11.36
N GLU A 222 -21.05 1.88 12.20
CA GLU A 222 -20.98 1.77 13.66
C GLU A 222 -20.92 0.30 14.11
N LYS A 223 -21.69 -0.57 13.47
CA LYS A 223 -21.75 -2.00 13.81
C LYS A 223 -20.60 -2.82 13.28
N ASN A 224 -19.98 -2.44 12.16
CA ASN A 224 -19.06 -3.30 11.41
C ASN A 224 -17.63 -2.79 11.35
N ILE A 225 -17.37 -1.49 11.43
CA ILE A 225 -16.04 -0.93 11.39
C ILE A 225 -15.62 -0.47 12.77
N PHE A 226 -14.59 -1.11 13.29
CA PHE A 226 -13.99 -0.75 14.58
C PHE A 226 -12.50 -0.52 14.39
N PRO A 227 -11.93 0.49 15.07
CA PRO A 227 -10.48 0.57 15.25
C PRO A 227 -9.99 -0.72 15.89
N SER A 228 -8.92 -1.24 15.39
CA SER A 228 -8.35 -2.49 15.87
C SER A 228 -6.87 -2.29 16.13
N PHE A 229 -6.58 -1.99 17.38
CA PHE A 229 -5.21 -1.87 17.82
C PHE A 229 -4.59 -3.26 18.04
N PRO A 230 -3.32 -3.45 17.68
CA PRO A 230 -2.60 -4.68 18.01
C PRO A 230 -2.48 -4.88 19.53
N ASN A 231 -2.36 -3.78 20.28
CA ASN A 231 -2.22 -3.77 21.74
C ASN A 231 -3.12 -2.71 22.37
N GLY A 232 -3.53 -2.96 23.62
CA GLY A 232 -4.39 -2.07 24.39
C GLY A 232 -5.87 -2.23 24.04
N CYS A 233 -6.71 -1.56 24.80
CA CYS A 233 -8.16 -1.56 24.64
C CYS A 233 -8.64 -0.16 24.25
N ILE A 234 -9.69 -0.12 23.47
CA ILE A 234 -10.39 1.15 23.19
C ILE A 234 -11.16 1.54 24.46
N ALA A 235 -10.93 2.75 24.96
CA ALA A 235 -11.57 3.25 26.18
C ALA A 235 -12.85 4.04 25.89
N ASP A 236 -12.89 4.77 24.76
CA ASP A 236 -14.08 5.54 24.36
C ASP A 236 -14.27 5.43 22.84
N THR A 237 -15.49 5.06 22.45
CA THR A 237 -15.91 4.88 21.05
C THR A 237 -16.77 6.03 20.53
N LYS A 238 -17.18 6.99 21.37
CA LYS A 238 -18.13 8.05 20.97
C LYS A 238 -17.61 8.97 19.87
N GLY A 239 -16.30 9.19 19.80
CA GLY A 239 -15.66 10.10 18.85
C GLY A 239 -15.23 9.45 17.54
N TYR A 240 -15.12 8.11 17.45
CA TYR A 240 -14.52 7.48 16.28
C TYR A 240 -15.46 7.46 15.06
N LEU A 241 -16.76 7.21 15.28
CA LEU A 241 -17.74 7.19 14.18
C LEU A 241 -17.81 8.55 13.49
N LYS A 242 -17.83 9.64 14.29
CA LYS A 242 -17.73 11.00 13.77
C LYS A 242 -16.43 11.17 12.98
N GLY A 243 -15.31 10.64 13.48
CA GLY A 243 -14.01 10.67 12.79
C GLY A 243 -14.05 9.94 11.45
N LEU A 244 -14.65 8.76 11.37
CA LEU A 244 -14.84 8.01 10.13
C LEU A 244 -15.68 8.77 9.11
N ILE A 245 -16.80 9.35 9.53
CA ILE A 245 -17.75 9.99 8.63
C ILE A 245 -17.23 11.35 8.15
N THR A 246 -16.67 12.16 9.05
CA THR A 246 -16.28 13.54 8.76
C THR A 246 -14.78 13.73 8.49
N GLY A 247 -13.98 12.70 8.69
CA GLY A 247 -12.52 12.79 8.67
C GLY A 247 -11.92 13.53 9.86
N LYS A 248 -12.71 13.83 10.93
CA LYS A 248 -12.21 14.53 12.13
C LYS A 248 -12.92 14.02 13.39
N GLY A 249 -12.16 13.42 14.30
CA GLY A 249 -12.67 12.89 15.56
C GLY A 249 -11.57 12.67 16.58
N ARG A 250 -11.91 11.96 17.65
CA ARG A 250 -10.97 11.51 18.68
C ARG A 250 -11.32 10.09 19.09
N ILE A 251 -10.30 9.35 19.48
CA ILE A 251 -10.41 8.02 20.05
C ILE A 251 -9.44 7.93 21.22
N SER A 252 -9.83 7.24 22.27
CA SER A 252 -8.93 6.95 23.38
C SER A 252 -8.67 5.47 23.51
N ALA A 253 -7.46 5.14 23.90
CA ALA A 253 -7.06 3.78 24.22
C ALA A 253 -6.40 3.73 25.61
N VAL A 254 -6.53 2.59 26.26
CA VAL A 254 -5.99 2.32 27.57
C VAL A 254 -5.27 0.98 27.57
N GLY A 255 -4.21 0.87 28.37
CA GLY A 255 -3.52 -0.39 28.60
C GLY A 255 -4.32 -1.35 29.50
N LYS A 256 -3.79 -2.56 29.72
CA LYS A 256 -4.34 -3.52 30.66
C LYS A 256 -3.42 -3.71 31.85
N TYR A 257 -3.99 -3.73 33.05
CA TYR A 257 -3.26 -4.00 34.27
C TYR A 257 -4.09 -4.86 35.23
N LYS A 258 -3.38 -5.52 36.15
CA LYS A 258 -3.95 -6.24 37.29
C LYS A 258 -3.26 -5.79 38.56
N ILE A 259 -4.01 -5.72 39.66
CA ILE A 259 -3.44 -5.45 40.99
C ILE A 259 -3.41 -6.77 41.76
N LYS A 260 -2.26 -7.15 42.27
CA LYS A 260 -2.05 -8.34 43.10
C LYS A 260 -1.54 -7.91 44.48
N GLU A 261 -1.98 -8.58 45.52
CA GLU A 261 -1.40 -8.39 46.84
C GLU A 261 0.06 -8.90 46.87
N TYR A 262 0.90 -8.17 47.57
CA TYR A 262 2.32 -8.47 47.70
C TYR A 262 2.73 -8.45 49.20
N SER A 263 3.96 -8.88 49.51
CA SER A 263 4.44 -8.98 50.87
C SER A 263 4.39 -7.64 51.63
N TYR A 264 4.17 -7.72 52.93
CA TYR A 264 4.16 -6.59 53.88
C TYR A 264 3.07 -5.51 53.58
N GLY A 265 1.92 -5.92 53.06
CA GLY A 265 0.80 -5.02 52.76
C GLY A 265 0.97 -4.08 51.57
N ARG A 266 1.99 -4.35 50.73
CA ARG A 266 2.21 -3.71 49.43
C ARG A 266 1.37 -4.39 48.35
N LYS A 267 1.28 -3.76 47.21
CA LYS A 267 0.63 -4.32 46.01
C LYS A 267 1.61 -4.29 44.83
N ILE A 268 1.41 -5.20 43.91
CA ILE A 268 2.04 -5.17 42.60
C ILE A 268 0.98 -4.80 41.56
N VAL A 269 1.26 -3.77 40.78
CA VAL A 269 0.49 -3.41 39.60
C VAL A 269 1.20 -4.03 38.40
N GLU A 270 0.65 -5.13 37.90
CA GLU A 270 1.17 -5.88 36.76
C GLU A 270 0.52 -5.35 35.48
N ILE A 271 1.33 -4.72 34.63
CA ILE A 271 0.88 -4.16 33.34
C ILE A 271 1.21 -5.17 32.25
N SER A 272 0.20 -5.64 31.54
CA SER A 272 0.29 -6.66 30.49
C SER A 272 0.09 -6.11 29.08
N GLU A 273 -0.50 -4.94 28.93
CA GLU A 273 -0.65 -4.27 27.63
C GLU A 273 -0.54 -2.75 27.80
N LEU A 274 0.04 -2.09 26.81
CA LEU A 274 0.13 -0.64 26.69
C LEU A 274 -0.78 -0.14 25.55
N PRO A 275 -1.19 1.13 25.57
CA PRO A 275 -1.96 1.71 24.47
C PRO A 275 -1.19 1.66 23.14
N TYR A 276 -1.91 1.69 22.04
CA TYR A 276 -1.35 1.67 20.69
C TYR A 276 -0.21 2.69 20.51
N MET A 277 0.91 2.25 19.95
CA MET A 277 2.12 3.06 19.73
C MET A 277 2.75 3.65 21.01
N VAL A 278 2.46 3.11 22.17
CA VAL A 278 3.20 3.38 23.41
C VAL A 278 4.15 2.24 23.64
N THR A 279 5.46 2.53 23.62
CA THR A 279 6.52 1.54 23.88
C THR A 279 6.80 1.42 25.37
N THR A 280 7.32 0.29 25.81
CA THR A 280 7.70 0.05 27.21
C THR A 280 8.66 1.11 27.75
N PRO A 281 9.77 1.48 27.04
CA PRO A 281 10.65 2.56 27.52
C PRO A 281 9.91 3.89 27.65
N SER A 282 9.03 4.24 26.70
CA SER A 282 8.24 5.47 26.76
C SER A 282 7.28 5.48 27.97
N PHE A 283 6.65 4.35 28.27
CA PHE A 283 5.77 4.22 29.43
C PHE A 283 6.57 4.34 30.73
N VAL A 284 7.64 3.58 30.89
CA VAL A 284 8.49 3.61 32.12
C VAL A 284 9.03 5.01 32.35
N ASN A 285 9.47 5.70 31.29
CA ASN A 285 9.91 7.10 31.40
C ASN A 285 8.77 8.02 31.85
N SER A 286 7.55 7.83 31.36
CA SER A 286 6.39 8.63 31.77
C SER A 286 6.04 8.41 33.25
N VAL A 287 6.15 7.16 33.74
CA VAL A 287 5.97 6.85 35.16
C VAL A 287 7.01 7.54 36.02
N LYS A 288 8.31 7.41 35.65
CA LYS A 288 9.42 8.02 36.40
C LYS A 288 9.41 9.56 36.41
N ALA A 289 8.92 10.16 35.32
CA ALA A 289 8.85 11.61 35.21
C ALA A 289 7.74 12.24 36.05
N ASN A 290 6.76 11.46 36.49
CA ASN A 290 5.66 11.97 37.31
C ASN A 290 6.12 12.17 38.77
N ALA A 291 5.89 13.37 39.32
CA ALA A 291 6.28 13.71 40.69
C ALA A 291 5.68 12.77 41.75
N MET A 292 4.43 12.31 41.56
CA MET A 292 3.74 11.39 42.48
C MET A 292 4.30 9.96 42.46
N CYS A 293 5.17 9.62 41.49
CA CYS A 293 5.70 8.27 41.38
C CYS A 293 6.40 7.82 42.66
N LYS A 294 7.23 8.68 43.23
CA LYS A 294 7.99 8.39 44.49
C LYS A 294 7.09 8.22 45.70
N ASP A 295 5.92 8.82 45.74
CA ASP A 295 4.97 8.75 46.85
C ASP A 295 4.12 7.48 46.76
N LEU A 296 3.87 6.99 45.56
CA LEU A 296 2.99 5.83 45.32
C LEU A 296 3.75 4.51 45.16
N PHE A 297 4.93 4.56 44.56
CA PHE A 297 5.70 3.36 44.20
C PHE A 297 7.09 3.33 44.85
N VAL A 298 7.53 2.11 45.17
CA VAL A 298 8.84 1.83 45.71
C VAL A 298 9.81 1.44 44.61
N ASP A 299 9.31 0.67 43.64
CA ASP A 299 10.14 0.10 42.59
C ASP A 299 9.36 -0.10 41.29
N ILE A 300 10.07 -0.11 40.15
CA ILE A 300 9.56 -0.36 38.83
C ILE A 300 10.44 -1.42 38.16
N LYS A 301 9.86 -2.57 37.87
CA LYS A 301 10.55 -3.69 37.22
C LYS A 301 9.96 -3.93 35.84
N ASP A 302 10.83 -4.02 34.85
CA ASP A 302 10.47 -4.30 33.47
C ASP A 302 10.99 -5.68 33.06
N TYR A 303 10.08 -6.61 32.84
CA TYR A 303 10.33 -7.97 32.37
C TYR A 303 9.86 -8.16 30.90
N SER A 304 9.51 -7.06 30.23
CA SER A 304 9.00 -7.11 28.87
C SER A 304 10.06 -7.63 27.88
N ASN A 305 9.62 -8.46 26.95
CA ASN A 305 10.47 -9.05 25.92
C ASN A 305 9.72 -9.11 24.57
N LYS A 306 10.24 -9.86 23.60
CA LYS A 306 9.62 -10.04 22.29
C LYS A 306 8.30 -10.79 22.33
N GLU A 307 8.04 -11.54 23.38
CA GLU A 307 6.81 -12.36 23.53
C GLU A 307 5.66 -11.55 24.13
N GLY A 308 5.98 -10.48 24.88
CA GLY A 308 4.93 -9.64 25.47
C GLY A 308 5.46 -8.58 26.41
N ILE A 309 4.52 -7.79 26.92
CA ILE A 309 4.75 -6.73 27.90
C ILE A 309 4.47 -7.27 29.28
N LEU A 310 5.41 -7.06 30.19
CA LEU A 310 5.26 -7.33 31.62
C LEU A 310 6.04 -6.29 32.42
N ILE A 311 5.31 -5.31 32.96
CA ILE A 311 5.90 -4.28 33.83
C ILE A 311 5.23 -4.38 35.19
N GLU A 312 6.03 -4.44 36.26
CA GLU A 312 5.56 -4.46 37.63
C GLU A 312 5.89 -3.14 38.34
N LEU A 313 4.83 -2.47 38.83
CA LEU A 313 4.97 -1.30 39.70
C LEU A 313 4.70 -1.77 41.15
N ILE A 314 5.69 -1.72 42.01
CA ILE A 314 5.57 -2.14 43.41
C ILE A 314 5.15 -0.92 44.24
N THR A 315 3.96 -0.98 44.87
CA THR A 315 3.39 0.15 45.59
C THR A 315 4.01 0.32 47.01
N ARG A 316 3.85 1.51 47.59
CA ARG A 316 3.98 1.71 49.01
C ARG A 316 2.82 1.06 49.77
N LYS A 317 2.97 0.83 51.07
CA LYS A 317 2.02 0.11 51.92
C LYS A 317 0.63 0.74 51.96
N GLU A 318 0.56 2.05 51.94
CA GLU A 318 -0.68 2.80 52.11
C GLU A 318 -1.38 3.20 50.79
N THR A 319 -0.82 2.78 49.64
CA THR A 319 -1.34 3.14 48.33
C THR A 319 -2.67 2.45 48.05
N THR A 320 -3.70 3.24 47.80
CA THR A 320 -5.04 2.76 47.48
C THR A 320 -5.20 2.41 46.01
N ASN A 321 -6.17 1.52 45.70
CA ASN A 321 -6.45 1.18 44.28
C ASN A 321 -6.97 2.37 43.50
N ALA A 322 -7.65 3.33 44.13
CA ALA A 322 -8.08 4.58 43.50
C ALA A 322 -6.89 5.44 43.06
N GLN A 323 -5.92 5.64 43.94
CA GLN A 323 -4.70 6.37 43.62
C GLN A 323 -3.91 5.73 42.49
N ILE A 324 -3.82 4.38 42.46
CA ILE A 324 -3.15 3.66 41.36
C ILE A 324 -3.87 3.95 40.03
N LYS A 325 -5.21 3.83 40.02
CA LYS A 325 -6.02 4.09 38.83
C LYS A 325 -5.86 5.53 38.34
N ASP A 326 -5.95 6.50 39.23
CA ASP A 326 -5.82 7.93 38.89
C ASP A 326 -4.42 8.24 38.38
N PHE A 327 -3.36 7.70 39.00
CA PHE A 327 -2.01 7.82 38.54
C PHE A 327 -1.80 7.27 37.13
N LEU A 328 -2.27 6.05 36.87
CA LEU A 328 -2.16 5.44 35.52
C LEU A 328 -2.96 6.23 34.48
N THR A 329 -4.16 6.71 34.83
CA THR A 329 -5.06 7.39 33.89
C THR A 329 -4.58 8.82 33.56
N TYR A 330 -4.16 9.57 34.55
CA TYR A 330 -3.88 11.01 34.42
C TYR A 330 -2.39 11.36 34.53
N GLY A 331 -1.62 10.50 35.14
CA GLY A 331 -0.21 10.74 35.44
C GLY A 331 0.77 10.11 34.47
N THR A 332 0.31 9.27 33.56
CA THR A 332 1.17 8.54 32.63
C THR A 332 0.55 8.46 31.23
N ASN A 333 1.30 7.88 30.28
CA ASN A 333 0.76 7.59 28.94
C ASN A 333 0.04 6.22 28.85
N PHE A 334 -0.41 5.66 29.98
CA PHE A 334 -1.24 4.45 30.06
C PHE A 334 -2.67 4.67 29.51
N TYR A 335 -3.18 5.89 29.59
CA TYR A 335 -4.36 6.36 28.89
C TYR A 335 -3.95 7.39 27.85
N LYS A 336 -4.28 7.16 26.59
CA LYS A 336 -3.86 8.02 25.48
C LYS A 336 -5.02 8.39 24.58
N ILE A 337 -5.12 9.68 24.26
CA ILE A 337 -6.08 10.22 23.29
C ILE A 337 -5.38 10.35 21.94
N TYR A 338 -5.99 9.78 20.92
CA TYR A 338 -5.55 9.91 19.53
C TYR A 338 -6.51 10.83 18.78
N ASN A 339 -5.95 11.77 18.05
CA ASN A 339 -6.74 12.53 17.11
C ASN A 339 -7.03 11.66 15.88
N TYR A 340 -8.28 11.57 15.52
CA TYR A 340 -8.71 10.92 14.31
C TYR A 340 -8.77 11.98 13.22
N SER A 341 -7.82 12.00 12.32
CA SER A 341 -7.72 13.00 11.26
C SER A 341 -7.41 12.30 9.94
N LEU A 342 -8.41 12.18 9.08
CA LEU A 342 -8.29 11.54 7.77
C LEU A 342 -7.95 12.59 6.72
N ILE A 343 -6.67 12.94 6.62
CA ILE A 343 -6.15 13.86 5.60
C ILE A 343 -5.20 13.10 4.70
N TYR A 344 -5.56 12.99 3.43
CA TYR A 344 -4.83 12.22 2.44
C TYR A 344 -4.34 13.11 1.30
N ASN A 345 -3.30 12.64 0.61
CA ASN A 345 -2.93 13.16 -0.69
C ASN A 345 -3.91 12.64 -1.74
N ASP A 346 -4.75 13.53 -2.24
CA ASP A 346 -5.64 13.29 -3.36
C ASP A 346 -5.23 14.20 -4.53
N SER A 347 -4.67 13.60 -5.58
CA SER A 347 -4.21 14.34 -6.77
C SER A 347 -3.23 15.49 -6.45
N ASN A 348 -2.27 15.23 -5.56
CA ASN A 348 -1.25 16.17 -5.07
C ASN A 348 -1.79 17.30 -4.17
N LEU A 349 -3.02 17.18 -3.69
CA LEU A 349 -3.63 18.10 -2.74
C LEU A 349 -3.91 17.40 -1.41
N ALA A 350 -3.69 18.13 -0.31
CA ALA A 350 -4.10 17.64 1.02
C ALA A 350 -5.62 17.81 1.16
N ARG A 351 -6.33 16.71 1.24
CA ARG A 351 -7.80 16.68 1.34
C ARG A 351 -8.25 15.94 2.58
N ARG A 352 -9.15 16.56 3.35
CA ARG A 352 -9.86 15.85 4.41
C ARG A 352 -10.97 15.03 3.78
N MET A 353 -11.00 13.74 4.09
CA MET A 353 -11.93 12.78 3.50
C MET A 353 -12.59 11.97 4.59
N GLY A 354 -13.92 11.82 4.50
CA GLY A 354 -14.62 10.79 5.26
C GLY A 354 -14.42 9.41 4.61
N ILE A 355 -14.87 8.37 5.28
CA ILE A 355 -14.73 7.00 4.77
C ILE A 355 -15.44 6.81 3.42
N MET A 356 -16.57 7.50 3.21
CA MET A 356 -17.31 7.44 1.95
C MET A 356 -16.54 8.07 0.80
N ASP A 357 -15.86 9.19 1.05
CA ASP A 357 -15.00 9.84 0.05
C ASP A 357 -13.81 8.95 -0.30
N LEU A 358 -13.18 8.33 0.71
CA LEU A 358 -12.08 7.38 0.51
C LEU A 358 -12.53 6.15 -0.28
N PHE A 359 -13.69 5.59 0.04
CA PHE A 359 -14.25 4.47 -0.69
C PHE A 359 -14.53 4.84 -2.14
N LYS A 360 -15.11 6.03 -2.38
CA LYS A 360 -15.40 6.51 -3.73
C LYS A 360 -14.12 6.74 -4.55
N THR A 361 -13.14 7.42 -3.98
CA THR A 361 -11.85 7.69 -4.65
C THR A 361 -11.12 6.38 -5.00
N HIS A 362 -11.08 5.44 -4.07
CA HIS A 362 -10.49 4.12 -4.31
C HIS A 362 -11.27 3.34 -5.38
N TYR A 363 -12.60 3.32 -5.29
CA TYR A 363 -13.47 2.61 -6.22
C TYR A 363 -13.31 3.11 -7.65
N ASP A 364 -13.37 4.41 -7.87
CA ASP A 364 -13.24 5.00 -9.19
C ASP A 364 -11.90 4.64 -9.84
N PHE A 365 -10.81 4.73 -9.08
CA PHE A 365 -9.49 4.32 -9.54
C PHE A 365 -9.42 2.82 -9.84
N LYS A 366 -9.95 1.99 -8.93
CA LYS A 366 -9.86 0.53 -9.06
C LYS A 366 -10.66 -0.01 -10.23
N ILE A 367 -11.89 0.50 -10.42
CA ILE A 367 -12.73 0.11 -11.55
C ILE A 367 -12.08 0.52 -12.87
N ASP A 368 -11.52 1.72 -12.94
CA ASP A 368 -10.79 2.17 -14.14
C ASP A 368 -9.56 1.29 -14.42
N SER A 369 -8.80 0.92 -13.38
CA SER A 369 -7.66 0.01 -13.49
C SER A 369 -8.07 -1.37 -14.03
N ILE A 370 -9.15 -1.96 -13.49
CA ILE A 370 -9.71 -3.23 -13.94
C ILE A 370 -10.13 -3.14 -15.42
N LYS A 371 -10.89 -2.10 -15.78
CA LYS A 371 -11.36 -1.93 -17.16
C LYS A 371 -10.22 -1.81 -18.16
N ARG A 372 -9.20 -1.00 -17.86
CA ARG A 372 -8.01 -0.87 -18.71
C ARG A 372 -7.29 -2.19 -18.89
N TYR A 373 -6.99 -2.88 -17.79
CA TYR A 373 -6.29 -4.16 -17.84
C TYR A 373 -7.04 -5.19 -18.68
N TYR A 374 -8.36 -5.35 -18.47
CA TYR A 374 -9.12 -6.33 -19.24
C TYR A 374 -9.41 -5.88 -20.67
N LEU A 375 -9.37 -4.59 -20.98
CA LEU A 375 -9.37 -4.11 -22.37
C LEU A 375 -8.07 -4.49 -23.08
N ASP A 376 -6.91 -4.22 -22.48
CA ASP A 376 -5.60 -4.58 -23.03
C ASP A 376 -5.51 -6.10 -23.23
N LYS A 377 -5.92 -6.87 -22.22
CA LYS A 377 -5.94 -8.33 -22.26
C LYS A 377 -6.89 -8.88 -23.32
N PHE A 378 -8.04 -8.23 -23.53
CA PHE A 378 -8.99 -8.58 -24.59
C PHE A 378 -8.37 -8.39 -25.96
N ILE A 379 -7.73 -7.24 -26.20
CA ILE A 379 -7.04 -6.94 -27.47
C ILE A 379 -5.94 -7.98 -27.73
N ASP A 380 -5.09 -8.24 -26.74
CA ASP A 380 -3.98 -9.20 -26.86
C ASP A 380 -4.48 -10.62 -27.14
N THR A 381 -5.53 -11.05 -26.41
CA THR A 381 -6.09 -12.40 -26.58
C THR A 381 -6.80 -12.54 -27.92
N THR A 382 -7.50 -11.48 -28.37
CA THR A 382 -8.13 -11.44 -29.71
C THR A 382 -7.06 -11.54 -30.80
N ASN A 383 -5.97 -10.78 -30.71
CA ASN A 383 -4.85 -10.84 -31.65
C ASN A 383 -4.22 -12.24 -31.68
N LYS A 384 -3.99 -12.86 -30.52
CA LYS A 384 -3.49 -14.23 -30.42
C LYS A 384 -4.45 -15.22 -31.10
N ARG A 385 -5.74 -15.11 -30.83
CA ARG A 385 -6.76 -15.95 -31.45
C ARG A 385 -6.76 -15.80 -32.99
N MET A 386 -6.71 -14.59 -33.52
CA MET A 386 -6.64 -14.33 -34.94
C MET A 386 -5.38 -14.92 -35.58
N ASN A 387 -4.23 -14.84 -34.90
CA ASN A 387 -2.99 -15.48 -35.32
C ASN A 387 -3.14 -17.00 -35.48
N TYR A 388 -3.77 -17.68 -34.50
CA TYR A 388 -3.99 -19.13 -34.58
C TYR A 388 -5.04 -19.51 -35.64
N ILE A 389 -6.07 -18.69 -35.86
CA ILE A 389 -7.04 -18.86 -36.94
C ILE A 389 -6.34 -18.73 -38.31
N ALA A 390 -5.48 -17.74 -38.49
CA ALA A 390 -4.70 -17.57 -39.72
C ALA A 390 -3.74 -18.77 -39.96
N LEU A 391 -3.09 -19.25 -38.91
CA LEU A 391 -2.26 -20.46 -38.97
C LEU A 391 -3.07 -21.69 -39.39
N LYS A 392 -4.24 -21.87 -38.82
CA LYS A 392 -5.17 -22.94 -39.19
C LYS A 392 -5.59 -22.82 -40.67
N PHE A 393 -5.98 -21.61 -41.11
CA PHE A 393 -6.36 -21.32 -42.50
C PHE A 393 -5.27 -21.72 -43.52
N VAL A 394 -4.00 -21.43 -43.20
CA VAL A 394 -2.88 -21.80 -44.07
C VAL A 394 -2.63 -23.32 -44.06
N LEU A 395 -2.76 -23.98 -42.88
CA LEU A 395 -2.42 -25.41 -42.73
C LEU A 395 -3.48 -26.39 -43.24
N GLU A 396 -4.76 -26.01 -43.19
CA GLU A 396 -5.89 -26.87 -43.59
C GLU A 396 -5.95 -27.19 -45.08
N ASN A 397 -5.38 -26.30 -45.93
CA ASN A 397 -5.39 -26.47 -47.37
C ASN A 397 -3.96 -26.60 -47.91
N GLU A 398 -3.67 -27.68 -48.61
CA GLU A 398 -2.37 -27.98 -49.15
C GLU A 398 -1.90 -26.94 -50.20
N GLU A 399 -2.82 -26.48 -51.04
CA GLU A 399 -2.53 -25.46 -52.03
C GLU A 399 -2.15 -24.10 -51.40
N ARG A 400 -2.90 -23.69 -50.34
CA ARG A 400 -2.60 -22.49 -49.56
C ARG A 400 -1.24 -22.62 -48.86
N ARG A 401 -0.96 -23.75 -48.28
CA ARG A 401 0.30 -24.05 -47.61
C ARG A 401 1.49 -23.95 -48.58
N ASN A 402 1.38 -24.60 -49.74
CA ASN A 402 2.43 -24.57 -50.77
C ASN A 402 2.67 -23.13 -51.29
N LYS A 403 1.57 -22.41 -51.58
CA LYS A 403 1.64 -20.99 -52.01
C LYS A 403 2.28 -20.08 -50.94
N PHE A 404 1.97 -20.33 -49.66
CA PHE A 404 2.60 -19.62 -48.57
C PHE A 404 4.12 -19.82 -48.52
N PHE A 405 4.59 -21.08 -48.59
CA PHE A 405 6.01 -21.37 -48.58
C PHE A 405 6.73 -20.89 -49.85
N ASP A 406 6.10 -20.88 -50.99
CA ASP A 406 6.67 -20.35 -52.23
C ASP A 406 6.86 -18.83 -52.19
N ILE A 407 5.97 -18.11 -51.54
CA ILE A 407 6.13 -16.66 -51.30
C ILE A 407 7.35 -16.42 -50.38
N LEU A 408 7.54 -17.22 -49.34
CA LEU A 408 8.66 -17.07 -48.40
C LEU A 408 10.00 -17.32 -49.01
N LYS A 409 10.14 -18.21 -50.01
CA LYS A 409 11.40 -18.61 -50.60
C LYS A 409 12.07 -17.53 -51.47
N LYS A 410 11.33 -16.53 -51.94
CA LYS A 410 11.77 -15.70 -53.08
C LYS A 410 11.75 -14.18 -52.84
N SER A 411 11.55 -13.67 -51.62
CA SER A 411 11.24 -12.25 -51.45
C SER A 411 11.85 -11.63 -50.19
N ASP A 412 12.14 -10.34 -50.24
CA ASP A 412 12.35 -9.49 -49.09
C ASP A 412 11.06 -9.27 -48.31
N MET A 413 11.12 -8.70 -47.12
CA MET A 413 9.96 -8.55 -46.20
C MET A 413 8.85 -7.71 -46.82
N ASP A 414 9.16 -6.61 -47.48
CA ASP A 414 8.16 -5.73 -48.08
C ASP A 414 7.37 -6.45 -49.19
N THR A 415 8.12 -7.14 -50.06
CA THR A 415 7.56 -8.00 -51.12
C THR A 415 6.72 -9.17 -50.55
N ILE A 416 7.11 -9.74 -49.39
CA ILE A 416 6.33 -10.78 -48.71
C ILE A 416 4.98 -10.22 -48.26
N TYR A 417 4.93 -9.06 -47.61
CA TYR A 417 3.65 -8.46 -47.16
C TYR A 417 2.73 -8.21 -48.38
N GLU A 418 3.23 -7.64 -49.46
CA GLU A 418 2.42 -7.38 -50.68
C GLU A 418 1.86 -8.68 -51.27
N LYS A 419 2.74 -9.67 -51.49
CA LYS A 419 2.34 -10.97 -52.08
C LYS A 419 1.38 -11.74 -51.19
N MET A 420 1.56 -11.76 -49.85
CA MET A 420 0.70 -12.40 -48.89
C MET A 420 -0.70 -11.73 -48.90
N ASN A 421 -0.74 -10.39 -48.85
CA ASN A 421 -2.00 -9.67 -48.95
C ASN A 421 -2.73 -9.95 -50.29
N LYS A 422 -2.04 -9.94 -51.41
CA LYS A 422 -2.63 -10.24 -52.71
C LYS A 422 -3.11 -11.69 -52.79
N ALA A 423 -2.44 -12.63 -52.15
CA ALA A 423 -2.71 -14.04 -52.24
C ALA A 423 -3.85 -14.48 -51.31
N PHE A 424 -3.96 -13.91 -50.10
CA PHE A 424 -4.80 -14.45 -49.04
C PHE A 424 -5.85 -13.47 -48.49
N LYS A 425 -5.71 -12.15 -48.70
CA LYS A 425 -6.63 -11.16 -48.10
C LYS A 425 -8.08 -11.29 -48.56
N LYS A 426 -8.33 -11.84 -49.75
CA LYS A 426 -9.68 -12.08 -50.24
C LYS A 426 -10.38 -13.19 -49.45
N ASP A 427 -9.64 -14.25 -49.09
CA ASP A 427 -10.16 -15.41 -48.38
C ASP A 427 -10.02 -15.23 -46.84
N PHE A 428 -9.16 -14.32 -46.42
CA PHE A 428 -8.94 -13.97 -45.02
C PHE A 428 -8.85 -12.44 -44.85
N PRO A 429 -10.00 -11.76 -44.75
CA PRO A 429 -10.08 -10.28 -44.74
C PRO A 429 -9.32 -9.61 -43.61
N ASP A 430 -9.17 -10.31 -42.45
CA ASP A 430 -8.50 -9.79 -41.28
C ASP A 430 -6.96 -9.86 -41.36
N LEU A 431 -6.40 -10.40 -42.45
CA LEU A 431 -4.96 -10.48 -42.67
C LEU A 431 -4.31 -9.10 -42.59
N ASN A 432 -3.31 -8.97 -41.76
CA ASN A 432 -2.49 -7.77 -41.60
C ASN A 432 -1.03 -8.15 -41.36
N ASN A 433 -0.13 -7.17 -41.35
CA ASN A 433 1.30 -7.41 -41.23
C ASN A 433 1.69 -8.15 -39.93
N ASN A 434 1.04 -7.87 -38.79
CA ASN A 434 1.31 -8.56 -37.53
C ASN A 434 0.96 -10.07 -37.62
N ILE A 435 -0.13 -10.42 -38.29
CA ILE A 435 -0.51 -11.81 -38.53
C ILE A 435 0.49 -12.47 -39.50
N ILE A 436 0.93 -11.78 -40.54
CA ILE A 436 1.94 -12.26 -41.46
C ILE A 436 3.26 -12.53 -40.74
N ASP A 437 3.71 -11.60 -39.88
CA ASP A 437 4.91 -11.78 -39.04
C ASP A 437 4.80 -13.00 -38.12
N PHE A 438 3.64 -13.17 -37.49
CA PHE A 438 3.39 -14.37 -36.67
C PHE A 438 3.48 -15.66 -37.52
N LEU A 439 2.89 -15.68 -38.70
CA LEU A 439 2.93 -16.83 -39.61
C LEU A 439 4.38 -17.15 -40.03
N ILE A 440 5.16 -16.11 -40.42
CA ILE A 440 6.56 -16.28 -40.84
C ILE A 440 7.40 -16.86 -39.69
N ASN A 441 7.22 -16.38 -38.47
CA ASN A 441 7.98 -16.80 -37.30
C ASN A 441 7.48 -18.11 -36.67
N SER A 442 6.34 -18.65 -37.15
CA SER A 442 5.74 -19.87 -36.61
C SER A 442 6.51 -21.10 -37.06
N ARG A 443 6.81 -22.00 -36.13
CA ARG A 443 7.38 -23.35 -36.46
C ARG A 443 6.26 -24.27 -36.94
N PHE A 444 5.97 -24.24 -38.23
CA PHE A 444 4.89 -25.02 -38.87
C PHE A 444 5.01 -26.52 -38.56
N THR A 445 6.21 -27.09 -38.46
CA THR A 445 6.46 -28.48 -38.12
C THR A 445 5.78 -28.91 -36.79
N ASN A 446 5.63 -27.99 -35.85
CA ASN A 446 4.96 -28.28 -34.58
C ASN A 446 3.45 -28.47 -34.72
N TYR A 447 2.84 -28.01 -35.80
CA TYR A 447 1.40 -27.97 -36.02
C TYR A 447 0.94 -28.88 -37.19
N MET A 448 1.83 -29.24 -38.11
CA MET A 448 1.46 -30.06 -39.30
C MET A 448 0.77 -31.40 -38.97
N ASN A 449 1.10 -32.02 -37.83
CA ASN A 449 0.54 -33.30 -37.39
C ASN A 449 -0.45 -33.14 -36.20
N LYS A 450 -0.86 -31.91 -35.86
CA LYS A 450 -1.63 -31.59 -34.65
C LYS A 450 -2.80 -30.64 -34.91
N ALA A 451 -3.55 -30.82 -35.98
CA ALA A 451 -4.75 -30.03 -36.28
C ALA A 451 -5.77 -30.02 -35.12
N LYS A 452 -5.87 -31.14 -34.37
CA LYS A 452 -6.70 -31.20 -33.15
C LYS A 452 -6.20 -30.28 -32.06
N SER A 453 -4.90 -30.24 -31.82
CA SER A 453 -4.24 -29.34 -30.83
C SER A 453 -4.43 -27.86 -31.17
N LEU A 454 -4.55 -27.48 -32.44
CA LEU A 454 -4.77 -26.13 -32.88
C LEU A 454 -6.23 -25.68 -32.60
N ASN A 455 -7.18 -26.56 -32.87
CA ASN A 455 -8.58 -26.30 -32.51
C ASN A 455 -8.77 -26.18 -30.99
N ASP A 456 -8.13 -27.05 -30.20
CA ASP A 456 -8.17 -27.00 -28.74
C ASP A 456 -7.60 -25.67 -28.23
N THR A 457 -6.53 -25.16 -28.85
CA THR A 457 -5.93 -23.86 -28.51
C THR A 457 -6.89 -22.70 -28.84
N ILE A 458 -7.53 -22.72 -30.00
CA ILE A 458 -8.52 -21.69 -30.40
C ILE A 458 -9.73 -21.72 -29.46
N ASN A 459 -10.25 -22.89 -29.16
CA ASN A 459 -11.39 -23.06 -28.24
C ASN A 459 -11.06 -22.52 -26.83
N LYS A 460 -9.86 -22.81 -26.35
CA LYS A 460 -9.39 -22.27 -25.07
C LYS A 460 -9.31 -20.73 -25.08
N LEU A 461 -8.80 -20.14 -26.15
CA LEU A 461 -8.77 -18.68 -26.31
C LEU A 461 -10.20 -18.09 -26.40
N ASP A 462 -11.16 -18.79 -26.97
CA ASP A 462 -12.58 -18.39 -26.99
C ASP A 462 -13.20 -18.40 -25.58
N GLU A 463 -12.85 -19.39 -24.76
CA GLU A 463 -13.25 -19.44 -23.34
C GLU A 463 -12.61 -18.32 -22.54
N ASP A 464 -11.30 -18.08 -22.73
CA ASP A 464 -10.57 -16.98 -22.09
C ASP A 464 -11.20 -15.63 -22.47
N LEU A 465 -11.55 -15.42 -23.74
CA LEU A 465 -12.22 -14.20 -24.22
C LEU A 465 -13.59 -13.97 -23.57
N LYS A 466 -14.36 -15.01 -23.34
CA LYS A 466 -15.65 -14.93 -22.63
C LYS A 466 -15.43 -14.46 -21.19
N GLU A 467 -14.45 -15.04 -20.50
CA GLU A 467 -14.12 -14.66 -19.13
C GLU A 467 -13.57 -13.23 -19.04
N ILE A 468 -12.66 -12.84 -19.93
CA ILE A 468 -12.11 -11.49 -20.03
C ILE A 468 -13.23 -10.46 -20.27
N THR A 469 -14.13 -10.74 -21.21
CA THR A 469 -15.27 -9.88 -21.52
C THR A 469 -16.18 -9.74 -20.29
N PHE A 470 -16.50 -10.84 -19.60
CA PHE A 470 -17.31 -10.78 -18.39
C PHE A 470 -16.68 -9.91 -17.30
N ARG A 471 -15.38 -10.03 -17.07
CA ARG A 471 -14.67 -9.24 -16.04
C ARG A 471 -14.57 -7.77 -16.42
N ARG A 472 -14.38 -7.45 -17.71
CA ARG A 472 -14.37 -6.09 -18.25
C ARG A 472 -15.73 -5.41 -18.10
N ASP A 473 -16.79 -6.12 -18.44
CA ASP A 473 -18.16 -5.57 -18.49
C ASP A 473 -18.85 -5.60 -17.10
N ASN A 474 -18.37 -6.43 -16.17
CA ASN A 474 -18.87 -6.53 -14.80
C ASN A 474 -17.76 -6.33 -13.76
N PRO A 475 -17.01 -5.22 -13.77
CA PRO A 475 -15.88 -5.01 -12.90
C PRO A 475 -16.25 -4.99 -11.41
N ASP A 476 -17.47 -4.54 -11.07
CA ASP A 476 -17.99 -4.51 -9.69
C ASP A 476 -18.14 -5.92 -9.11
N LYS A 477 -18.75 -6.83 -9.88
CA LYS A 477 -18.92 -8.23 -9.46
C LYS A 477 -17.57 -8.93 -9.28
N PHE A 478 -16.63 -8.62 -10.19
CA PHE A 478 -15.26 -9.13 -10.09
C PHE A 478 -14.56 -8.58 -8.84
N LEU A 479 -14.64 -7.28 -8.58
CA LEU A 479 -14.04 -6.65 -7.40
C LEU A 479 -14.63 -7.22 -6.10
N ILE A 480 -15.96 -7.35 -5.98
CA ILE A 480 -16.63 -7.96 -4.82
C ILE A 480 -16.12 -9.40 -4.59
N LYS A 481 -15.94 -10.19 -5.65
CA LYS A 481 -15.40 -11.55 -5.56
C LYS A 481 -13.97 -11.54 -4.98
N GLU A 482 -13.12 -10.64 -5.48
CA GLU A 482 -11.74 -10.51 -4.97
C GLU A 482 -11.70 -10.04 -3.52
N ILE A 483 -12.52 -9.07 -3.12
CA ILE A 483 -12.64 -8.63 -1.73
C ILE A 483 -13.04 -9.81 -0.84
N ASN A 484 -14.04 -10.59 -1.23
CA ASN A 484 -14.48 -11.76 -0.46
C ASN A 484 -13.37 -12.81 -0.35
N ARG A 485 -12.58 -13.05 -1.41
CA ARG A 485 -11.40 -13.91 -1.38
C ARG A 485 -10.40 -13.45 -0.32
N ILE A 486 -10.08 -12.16 -0.31
CA ILE A 486 -9.12 -11.57 0.63
C ILE A 486 -9.60 -11.67 2.08
N ILE A 487 -10.83 -11.25 2.38
CA ILE A 487 -11.35 -11.28 3.77
C ILE A 487 -11.55 -12.69 4.29
N THR A 488 -11.67 -13.68 3.40
CA THR A 488 -11.77 -15.11 3.76
C THR A 488 -10.40 -15.72 4.00
N LYS A 489 -9.41 -15.37 3.16
CA LYS A 489 -8.03 -15.86 3.28
C LYS A 489 -7.35 -15.30 4.53
N TYR A 490 -7.50 -14.01 4.78
CA TYR A 490 -6.87 -13.31 5.91
C TYR A 490 -7.92 -13.05 7.01
N LYS A 491 -8.17 -14.05 7.84
CA LYS A 491 -9.19 -14.05 8.93
C LYS A 491 -8.79 -13.20 10.14
N PHE A 492 -8.30 -12.02 9.94
CA PHE A 492 -7.86 -11.14 11.03
C PHE A 492 -8.91 -10.09 11.40
#